data_af6d09ed3f5325ed6a1cd13fd6ad3794
#
_entry.id   af6d09ed3f5325ed6a1cd13fd6ad3794
#
_cell.length_a   1.000
_cell.length_b   1.000
_cell.length_c   1.000
_cell.angle_alpha   90.00
_cell.angle_beta   90.00
_cell.angle_gamma   90.00
#
_symmetry.space_group_name_H-M   'P 1'
#
loop_
_entity.id
_entity.type
_entity.pdbx_description
1 polymer ?
#
loop_
_entity_poly.entity_id
_entity_poly.type
_entity_poly.pdbx_seq_one_letter_code
_entity_poly.pdbx_strand_id
1 'polypeptide(L)'
;MLRKARRGPGHHDGWTTPVSSALGMAGFLGVVLTGFTLLAAGPLMAIDTYFNLEPPPPAWLPFLHVLDRVGQRAVCLPILGVVVFLCWRRTGSWRPVLLAGAAVFTLNLLVLVLKVGLGRGQPGLADPSFFVGGMAYPSGHTANIVLVYGLGVYLLGRYLRVSRRTYALGWVLVVGLSLL
;
A
#
# COMPACT_ATOMS: atom_id res chain seq x y z
N MET A 1 51.25 3.59 26.97
CA MET A 1 50.19 2.54 26.98
C MET A 1 48.97 3.04 26.21
N LEU A 2 48.86 2.68 24.94
CA LEU A 2 47.76 3.10 24.04
C LEU A 2 46.63 2.07 24.17
N ARG A 3 45.49 2.49 24.70
CA ARG A 3 44.26 1.70 24.85
C ARG A 3 43.64 1.50 23.51
N LYS A 4 43.85 0.30 22.92
CA LYS A 4 43.23 -0.20 21.66
C LYS A 4 41.73 -0.24 21.84
N ALA A 5 41.00 0.72 21.25
CA ALA A 5 39.54 0.72 21.20
C ALA A 5 39.09 -0.55 20.44
N ARG A 6 38.46 -1.48 21.16
CA ARG A 6 37.78 -2.64 20.56
C ARG A 6 36.62 -2.09 19.71
N ARG A 7 36.79 -2.16 18.39
CA ARG A 7 35.65 -2.06 17.48
C ARG A 7 34.76 -3.29 17.76
N GLY A 8 33.58 -3.02 18.29
CA GLY A 8 32.55 -4.04 18.45
C GLY A 8 32.20 -4.69 17.10
N PRO A 9 31.70 -5.94 17.09
CA PRO A 9 31.33 -6.65 15.88
C PRO A 9 30.32 -5.79 15.11
N GLY A 10 30.63 -5.53 13.84
CA GLY A 10 29.81 -4.74 12.95
C GLY A 10 28.38 -5.26 12.97
N HIS A 11 27.47 -4.38 13.30
CA HIS A 11 26.03 -4.60 13.17
C HIS A 11 25.79 -4.77 11.68
N HIS A 12 25.80 -6.00 11.19
CA HIS A 12 25.30 -6.31 9.86
C HIS A 12 23.82 -5.93 9.88
N ASP A 13 23.51 -4.80 9.28
CA ASP A 13 22.14 -4.40 8.96
C ASP A 13 21.58 -5.43 7.98
N GLY A 14 21.07 -6.55 8.51
CA GLY A 14 20.52 -7.67 7.74
C GLY A 14 19.25 -7.35 6.94
N TRP A 15 19.02 -6.07 6.63
CA TRP A 15 17.85 -5.56 5.92
C TRP A 15 18.21 -4.80 4.64
N THR A 16 19.47 -4.74 4.25
CA THR A 16 19.85 -4.18 2.95
C THR A 16 19.73 -5.29 1.90
N THR A 17 18.59 -5.35 1.23
CA THR A 17 18.49 -6.15 0.01
C THR A 17 19.49 -5.58 -1.00
N PRO A 18 20.31 -6.41 -1.67
CA PRO A 18 21.17 -5.94 -2.75
C PRO A 18 20.32 -5.21 -3.78
N VAL A 19 20.85 -4.15 -4.39
CA VAL A 19 20.15 -3.34 -5.41
C VAL A 19 19.64 -4.24 -6.54
N SER A 20 20.39 -5.27 -6.92
CA SER A 20 19.99 -6.27 -7.92
C SER A 20 18.72 -7.03 -7.53
N SER A 21 18.57 -7.41 -6.26
CA SER A 21 17.35 -8.10 -5.77
C SER A 21 16.17 -7.15 -5.71
N ALA A 22 16.39 -5.88 -5.35
CA ALA A 22 15.34 -4.88 -5.35
C ALA A 22 14.84 -4.57 -6.77
N LEU A 23 15.73 -4.44 -7.74
CA LEU A 23 15.38 -4.26 -9.15
C LEU A 23 14.68 -5.50 -9.74
N GLY A 24 15.15 -6.69 -9.40
CA GLY A 24 14.50 -7.94 -9.82
C GLY A 24 13.07 -8.05 -9.28
N MET A 25 12.86 -7.72 -8.00
CA MET A 25 11.53 -7.71 -7.40
C MET A 25 10.64 -6.63 -8.03
N ALA A 26 11.14 -5.43 -8.25
CA ALA A 26 10.40 -4.35 -8.91
C ALA A 26 9.99 -4.74 -10.33
N GLY A 27 10.89 -5.36 -11.10
CA GLY A 27 10.60 -5.87 -12.43
C GLY A 27 9.52 -6.96 -12.41
N PHE A 28 9.64 -7.94 -11.51
CA PHE A 28 8.63 -8.98 -11.34
C PHE A 28 7.26 -8.40 -11.01
N LEU A 29 7.19 -7.49 -10.01
CA LEU A 29 5.93 -6.83 -9.63
C LEU A 29 5.37 -5.98 -10.78
N GLY A 30 6.23 -5.34 -11.58
CA GLY A 30 5.83 -4.61 -12.77
C GLY A 30 5.17 -5.52 -13.82
N VAL A 31 5.75 -6.69 -14.09
CA VAL A 31 5.19 -7.70 -15.01
C VAL A 31 3.85 -8.21 -14.50
N VAL A 32 3.75 -8.55 -13.20
CA VAL A 32 2.50 -9.00 -12.57
C VAL A 32 1.43 -7.93 -12.67
N LEU A 33 1.74 -6.67 -12.33
CA LEU A 33 0.81 -5.54 -12.44
C LEU A 33 0.33 -5.34 -13.88
N THR A 34 1.25 -5.38 -14.85
CA THR A 34 0.92 -5.25 -16.27
C THR A 34 0.00 -6.38 -16.72
N GLY A 35 0.30 -7.63 -16.37
CA GLY A 35 -0.53 -8.78 -16.66
C GLY A 35 -1.94 -8.65 -16.10
N PHE A 36 -2.09 -8.30 -14.83
CA PHE A 36 -3.39 -8.03 -14.22
C PHE A 36 -4.12 -6.85 -14.87
N THR A 37 -3.40 -5.81 -15.26
CA THR A 37 -3.99 -4.65 -15.96
C THR A 37 -4.56 -5.05 -17.32
N LEU A 38 -3.84 -5.86 -18.10
CA LEU A 38 -4.31 -6.37 -19.39
C LEU A 38 -5.52 -7.29 -19.22
N LEU A 39 -5.51 -8.18 -18.23
CA LEU A 39 -6.65 -9.02 -17.87
C LEU A 39 -7.86 -8.17 -17.44
N ALA A 40 -7.64 -7.15 -16.64
CA ALA A 40 -8.69 -6.24 -16.19
C ALA A 40 -9.29 -5.41 -17.33
N ALA A 41 -8.52 -5.11 -18.37
CA ALA A 41 -9.01 -4.38 -19.54
C ALA A 41 -9.93 -5.22 -20.47
N GLY A 42 -9.99 -6.54 -20.31
CA GLY A 42 -10.76 -7.43 -21.17
C GLY A 42 -11.40 -8.63 -20.43
N PRO A 43 -10.71 -9.78 -20.30
CA PRO A 43 -11.35 -11.04 -19.87
C PRO A 43 -11.97 -11.00 -18.47
N LEU A 44 -11.41 -10.21 -17.53
CA LEU A 44 -11.94 -10.09 -16.18
C LEU A 44 -13.28 -9.33 -16.11
N MET A 45 -13.66 -8.58 -17.15
CA MET A 45 -14.97 -7.93 -17.17
C MET A 45 -16.12 -8.93 -17.09
N ALA A 46 -16.01 -10.06 -17.78
CA ALA A 46 -17.02 -11.12 -17.73
C ALA A 46 -17.10 -11.76 -16.33
N ILE A 47 -15.95 -11.92 -15.69
CA ILE A 47 -15.86 -12.44 -14.32
C ILE A 47 -16.47 -11.47 -13.32
N ASP A 48 -16.18 -10.17 -13.44
CA ASP A 48 -16.79 -9.15 -12.58
C ASP A 48 -18.32 -9.12 -12.70
N THR A 49 -18.84 -9.26 -13.92
CA THR A 49 -20.29 -9.31 -14.13
C THR A 49 -20.90 -10.57 -13.50
N TYR A 50 -20.19 -11.69 -13.58
CA TYR A 50 -20.63 -12.96 -12.96
C TYR A 50 -20.62 -12.89 -11.43
N PHE A 51 -19.58 -12.27 -10.84
CA PHE A 51 -19.45 -12.08 -9.39
C PHE A 51 -20.04 -10.77 -8.88
N ASN A 52 -20.79 -10.04 -9.68
CA ASN A 52 -21.52 -8.86 -9.24
C ASN A 52 -22.65 -9.29 -8.28
N LEU A 53 -22.24 -9.55 -7.04
CA LEU A 53 -23.13 -10.03 -5.98
C LEU A 53 -24.21 -9.01 -5.67
N GLU A 54 -25.36 -9.50 -5.21
CA GLU A 54 -26.42 -8.64 -4.70
C GLU A 54 -25.89 -7.75 -3.56
N PRO A 55 -26.43 -6.52 -3.41
CA PRO A 55 -26.05 -5.65 -2.31
C PRO A 55 -26.17 -6.38 -0.96
N PRO A 56 -25.23 -6.18 -0.03
CA PRO A 56 -25.30 -6.83 1.26
C PRO A 56 -26.53 -6.39 2.04
N PRO A 57 -27.05 -7.24 2.95
CA PRO A 57 -28.18 -6.89 3.79
C PRO A 57 -27.97 -5.56 4.52
N PRO A 58 -29.01 -4.70 4.69
CA PRO A 58 -28.89 -3.38 5.30
C PRO A 58 -28.22 -3.39 6.69
N ALA A 59 -28.34 -4.47 7.44
CA ALA A 59 -27.73 -4.63 8.76
C ALA A 59 -26.19 -4.59 8.73
N TRP A 60 -25.55 -4.92 7.59
CA TRP A 60 -24.09 -4.92 7.43
C TRP A 60 -23.54 -3.58 6.96
N LEU A 61 -24.37 -2.69 6.43
CA LEU A 61 -23.95 -1.41 5.86
C LEU A 61 -23.12 -0.56 6.84
N PRO A 62 -23.49 -0.39 8.13
CA PRO A 62 -22.69 0.42 9.05
C PRO A 62 -21.29 -0.14 9.24
N PHE A 63 -21.14 -1.46 9.33
CA PHE A 63 -19.85 -2.12 9.45
C PHE A 63 -19.01 -1.96 8.19
N LEU A 64 -19.60 -2.18 7.02
CA LEU A 64 -18.93 -2.01 5.73
C LEU A 64 -18.48 -0.55 5.51
N HIS A 65 -19.28 0.42 5.91
CA HIS A 65 -18.88 1.83 5.85
C HIS A 65 -17.69 2.15 6.76
N VAL A 66 -17.57 1.51 7.92
CA VAL A 66 -16.40 1.66 8.78
C VAL A 66 -15.16 1.07 8.11
N LEU A 67 -15.28 -0.11 7.51
CA LEU A 67 -14.18 -0.76 6.78
C LEU A 67 -13.75 0.08 5.56
N ASP A 68 -14.70 0.60 4.79
CA ASP A 68 -14.42 1.49 3.65
C ASP A 68 -13.61 2.73 4.08
N ARG A 69 -13.97 3.33 5.22
CA ARG A 69 -13.24 4.49 5.75
C ARG A 69 -11.78 4.21 6.06
N VAL A 70 -11.44 2.98 6.43
CA VAL A 70 -10.04 2.59 6.74
C VAL A 70 -9.14 2.77 5.51
N GLY A 71 -9.64 2.51 4.31
CA GLY A 71 -8.91 2.73 3.04
C GLY A 71 -8.91 4.17 2.53
N GLN A 72 -9.72 5.05 3.15
CA GLN A 72 -9.79 6.45 2.73
C GLN A 72 -8.52 7.22 3.08
N ARG A 73 -8.08 8.08 2.15
CA ARG A 73 -6.89 8.93 2.33
C ARG A 73 -6.96 9.80 3.59
N ALA A 74 -8.16 10.28 3.92
CA ALA A 74 -8.40 11.10 5.11
C ALA A 74 -8.08 10.36 6.42
N VAL A 75 -8.09 9.03 6.43
CA VAL A 75 -7.77 8.20 7.60
C VAL A 75 -6.34 7.67 7.51
N CYS A 76 -5.98 7.02 6.40
CA CYS A 76 -4.72 6.33 6.29
C CYS A 76 -3.50 7.27 6.23
N LEU A 77 -3.60 8.45 5.56
CA LEU A 77 -2.46 9.37 5.46
C LEU A 77 -2.08 10.03 6.80
N PRO A 78 -3.01 10.50 7.65
CA PRO A 78 -2.66 10.96 9.00
C PRO A 78 -1.98 9.88 9.85
N ILE A 79 -2.44 8.64 9.78
CA ILE A 79 -1.80 7.51 10.49
C ILE A 79 -0.35 7.32 10.02
N LEU A 80 -0.12 7.30 8.71
CA LEU A 80 1.24 7.25 8.16
C LEU A 80 2.06 8.47 8.60
N GLY A 81 1.46 9.66 8.59
CA GLY A 81 2.10 10.91 9.03
C GLY A 81 2.63 10.80 10.46
N VAL A 82 1.83 10.25 11.38
CA VAL A 82 2.25 10.01 12.77
C VAL A 82 3.43 9.03 12.82
N VAL A 83 3.37 7.91 12.09
CA VAL A 83 4.47 6.93 12.05
C VAL A 83 5.76 7.56 11.50
N VAL A 84 5.66 8.30 10.40
CA VAL A 84 6.78 9.01 9.78
C VAL A 84 7.39 10.03 10.74
N PHE A 85 6.54 10.81 11.41
CA PHE A 85 6.96 11.80 12.40
C PHE A 85 7.72 11.15 13.58
N LEU A 86 7.22 10.03 14.11
CA LEU A 86 7.88 9.29 15.18
C LEU A 86 9.24 8.73 14.72
N CYS A 87 9.31 8.20 13.49
CA CYS A 87 10.56 7.72 12.90
C CYS A 87 11.57 8.86 12.73
N TRP A 88 11.12 10.00 12.20
CA TRP A 88 11.95 11.20 12.04
C TRP A 88 12.48 11.71 13.39
N ARG A 89 11.59 11.86 14.38
CA ARG A 89 12.00 12.30 15.73
C ARG A 89 13.03 11.38 16.38
N ARG A 90 12.89 10.07 16.19
CA ARG A 90 13.79 9.08 16.76
C ARG A 90 15.18 9.07 16.11
N THR A 91 15.23 9.30 14.81
CA THR A 91 16.48 9.16 14.03
C THR A 91 17.15 10.49 13.68
N GLY A 92 16.42 11.60 13.73
CA GLY A 92 16.87 12.90 13.21
C GLY A 92 17.05 12.93 11.69
N SER A 93 16.69 11.85 10.98
CA SER A 93 16.92 11.68 9.55
C SER A 93 15.66 11.96 8.74
N TRP A 94 15.81 12.66 7.62
CA TRP A 94 14.74 12.92 6.65
C TRP A 94 14.39 11.71 5.77
N ARG A 95 15.17 10.62 5.84
CA ARG A 95 14.95 9.41 5.02
C ARG A 95 13.54 8.82 5.13
N PRO A 96 12.93 8.63 6.33
CA PRO A 96 11.55 8.13 6.42
C PRO A 96 10.54 9.07 5.77
N VAL A 97 10.74 10.38 5.88
CA VAL A 97 9.86 11.40 5.29
C VAL A 97 9.92 11.33 3.76
N LEU A 98 11.12 11.34 3.20
CA LEU A 98 11.33 11.28 1.76
C LEU A 98 10.82 9.95 1.18
N LEU A 99 11.07 8.83 1.86
CA LEU A 99 10.60 7.52 1.44
C LEU A 99 9.06 7.48 1.40
N ALA A 100 8.41 7.95 2.47
CA ALA A 100 6.95 7.96 2.55
C ALA A 100 6.34 8.91 1.51
N GLY A 101 6.89 10.11 1.36
CA GLY A 101 6.44 11.07 0.36
C GLY A 101 6.57 10.55 -1.05
N ALA A 102 7.73 9.99 -1.41
CA ALA A 102 7.96 9.41 -2.73
C ALA A 102 7.03 8.22 -3.00
N ALA A 103 6.86 7.31 -2.03
CA ALA A 103 6.01 6.14 -2.19
C ALA A 103 4.53 6.54 -2.39
N VAL A 104 4.00 7.45 -1.57
CA VAL A 104 2.62 7.95 -1.69
C VAL A 104 2.43 8.70 -3.01
N PHE A 105 3.38 9.55 -3.40
CA PHE A 105 3.32 10.27 -4.68
C PHE A 105 3.30 9.30 -5.86
N THR A 106 4.23 8.34 -5.89
CA THR A 106 4.32 7.34 -6.97
C THR A 106 3.05 6.50 -7.07
N LEU A 107 2.48 6.06 -5.92
CA LEU A 107 1.22 5.31 -5.92
C LEU A 107 0.09 6.15 -6.53
N ASN A 108 -0.08 7.39 -6.06
CA ASN A 108 -1.15 8.25 -6.55
C ASN A 108 -1.03 8.53 -8.05
N LEU A 109 0.20 8.77 -8.52
CA LEU A 109 0.47 8.96 -9.93
C LEU A 109 0.15 7.71 -10.74
N LEU A 110 0.58 6.53 -10.26
CA LEU A 110 0.32 5.25 -10.92
C LEU A 110 -1.19 4.96 -11.00
N VAL A 111 -1.91 5.11 -9.88
CA VAL A 111 -3.37 4.92 -9.83
C VAL A 111 -4.08 5.89 -10.78
N LEU A 112 -3.66 7.16 -10.83
CA LEU A 112 -4.21 8.16 -11.74
C LEU A 112 -3.99 7.76 -13.21
N VAL A 113 -2.75 7.42 -13.58
CA VAL A 113 -2.40 7.04 -14.95
C VAL A 113 -3.19 5.80 -15.38
N LEU A 114 -3.29 4.79 -14.52
CA LEU A 114 -4.07 3.57 -14.82
C LEU A 114 -5.56 3.85 -14.93
N LYS A 115 -6.12 4.68 -14.05
CA LYS A 115 -7.54 5.06 -14.12
C LYS A 115 -7.86 5.80 -15.42
N VAL A 116 -7.08 6.81 -15.74
CA VAL A 116 -7.29 7.60 -16.97
C VAL A 116 -7.00 6.77 -18.22
N GLY A 117 -5.96 5.95 -18.21
CA GLY A 117 -5.55 5.15 -19.36
C GLY A 117 -6.49 3.99 -19.67
N LEU A 118 -7.08 3.36 -18.65
CA LEU A 118 -8.01 2.24 -18.83
C LEU A 118 -9.46 2.68 -18.98
N GLY A 119 -9.87 3.78 -18.35
CA GLY A 119 -11.22 4.31 -18.41
C GLY A 119 -12.30 3.32 -17.95
N ARG A 120 -11.93 2.31 -17.12
CA ARG A 120 -12.84 1.23 -16.74
C ARG A 120 -13.86 1.71 -15.72
N GLY A 121 -15.14 1.76 -16.14
CA GLY A 121 -16.28 2.10 -15.30
C GLY A 121 -16.66 0.98 -14.31
N GLN A 122 -17.51 1.34 -13.35
CA GLN A 122 -18.17 0.36 -12.49
C GLN A 122 -19.21 -0.42 -13.30
N PRO A 123 -19.39 -1.74 -13.02
CA PRO A 123 -20.48 -2.49 -13.61
C PRO A 123 -21.82 -1.79 -13.33
N GLY A 124 -22.64 -1.59 -14.38
CA GLY A 124 -23.96 -0.95 -14.26
C GLY A 124 -23.99 0.58 -14.38
N LEU A 125 -22.83 1.28 -14.46
CA LEU A 125 -22.81 2.71 -14.77
C LEU A 125 -22.63 2.93 -16.29
N ALA A 126 -23.55 3.71 -16.88
CA ALA A 126 -23.54 3.97 -18.32
C ALA A 126 -22.38 4.91 -18.75
N ASP A 127 -21.89 5.76 -17.87
CA ASP A 127 -20.83 6.73 -18.17
C ASP A 127 -19.79 6.78 -17.04
N PRO A 128 -18.61 6.13 -17.23
CA PRO A 128 -17.55 6.14 -16.26
C PRO A 128 -16.84 7.51 -16.24
N SER A 129 -17.12 8.33 -15.25
CA SER A 129 -16.46 9.60 -15.05
C SER A 129 -15.44 9.53 -13.92
N PHE A 130 -14.23 10.05 -14.16
CA PHE A 130 -13.20 10.17 -13.13
C PHE A 130 -13.65 11.04 -11.95
N PHE A 131 -14.34 12.15 -12.23
CA PHE A 131 -14.76 13.12 -11.23
C PHE A 131 -15.97 12.67 -10.40
N VAL A 132 -16.79 11.78 -10.92
CA VAL A 132 -18.01 11.27 -10.26
C VAL A 132 -17.78 9.89 -9.61
N GLY A 133 -16.51 9.42 -9.54
CA GLY A 133 -16.18 8.15 -8.89
C GLY A 133 -16.53 6.91 -9.71
N GLY A 134 -16.90 7.08 -10.99
CA GLY A 134 -17.32 5.99 -11.87
C GLY A 134 -16.22 5.04 -12.33
N MET A 135 -14.93 5.35 -12.07
CA MET A 135 -13.80 4.48 -12.47
C MET A 135 -13.47 3.47 -11.39
N ALA A 136 -13.75 2.19 -11.66
CA ALA A 136 -13.59 1.09 -10.70
C ALA A 136 -12.14 0.60 -10.55
N TYR A 137 -11.36 0.54 -11.62
CA TYR A 137 -10.02 -0.06 -11.61
C TYR A 137 -8.91 0.96 -11.88
N PRO A 138 -7.77 0.88 -11.17
CA PRO A 138 -7.57 0.11 -9.95
C PRO A 138 -8.25 0.75 -8.73
N SER A 139 -8.59 -0.07 -7.72
CA SER A 139 -9.19 0.41 -6.48
C SER A 139 -8.20 1.30 -5.71
N GLY A 140 -8.56 2.56 -5.52
CA GLY A 140 -7.77 3.50 -4.73
C GLY A 140 -7.73 3.15 -3.24
N HIS A 141 -8.79 2.56 -2.69
CA HIS A 141 -8.87 2.12 -1.29
C HIS A 141 -7.90 0.97 -1.02
N THR A 142 -7.97 -0.09 -1.80
CA THR A 142 -7.04 -1.23 -1.67
C THR A 142 -5.59 -0.80 -1.86
N ALA A 143 -5.32 0.04 -2.87
CA ALA A 143 -3.97 0.56 -3.11
C ALA A 143 -3.44 1.37 -1.91
N ASN A 144 -4.29 2.20 -1.28
CA ASN A 144 -3.93 2.95 -0.07
C ASN A 144 -3.70 2.02 1.13
N ILE A 145 -4.56 1.03 1.35
CA ILE A 145 -4.39 0.07 2.45
C ILE A 145 -3.04 -0.63 2.33
N VAL A 146 -2.76 -1.24 1.20
CA VAL A 146 -1.52 -2.00 0.98
C VAL A 146 -0.28 -1.12 1.12
N LEU A 147 -0.24 0.03 0.44
CA LEU A 147 0.93 0.88 0.48
C LEU A 147 1.08 1.59 1.83
N VAL A 148 0.04 2.29 2.29
CA VAL A 148 0.17 3.21 3.43
C VAL A 148 0.37 2.44 4.72
N TYR A 149 -0.45 1.40 4.97
CA TYR A 149 -0.27 0.58 6.17
C TYR A 149 0.94 -0.34 6.05
N GLY A 150 1.20 -0.93 4.87
CA GLY A 150 2.42 -1.72 4.64
C GLY A 150 3.69 -0.91 4.84
N LEU A 151 3.74 0.32 4.31
CA LEU A 151 4.84 1.24 4.54
C LEU A 151 4.96 1.63 6.02
N GLY A 152 3.83 1.88 6.69
CA GLY A 152 3.79 2.13 8.13
C GLY A 152 4.43 0.99 8.93
N VAL A 153 4.02 -0.26 8.67
CA VAL A 153 4.60 -1.47 9.30
C VAL A 153 6.09 -1.57 9.02
N TYR A 154 6.51 -1.36 7.75
CA TYR A 154 7.92 -1.36 7.38
C TYR A 154 8.73 -0.30 8.14
N LEU A 155 8.24 0.94 8.21
CA LEU A 155 8.91 2.02 8.93
C LEU A 155 9.00 1.75 10.43
N LEU A 156 7.94 1.22 11.05
CA LEU A 156 7.96 0.79 12.45
C LEU A 156 9.03 -0.26 12.71
N GLY A 157 9.11 -1.28 11.87
CA GLY A 157 10.13 -2.32 11.98
C GLY A 157 11.55 -1.78 11.79
N ARG A 158 11.74 -0.91 10.79
CA ARG A 158 13.07 -0.41 10.39
C ARG A 158 13.64 0.63 11.34
N TYR A 159 12.81 1.54 11.84
CA TYR A 159 13.27 2.72 12.59
C TYR A 159 12.91 2.67 14.08
N LEU A 160 11.81 2.01 14.46
CA LEU A 160 11.36 1.96 15.87
C LEU A 160 11.67 0.62 16.54
N ARG A 161 12.27 -0.34 15.84
CA ARG A 161 12.70 -1.64 16.38
C ARG A 161 11.59 -2.37 17.14
N VAL A 162 10.40 -2.40 16.58
CA VAL A 162 9.27 -3.15 17.16
C VAL A 162 9.57 -4.67 17.23
N SER A 163 8.90 -5.37 18.12
CA SER A 163 9.08 -6.80 18.29
C SER A 163 8.74 -7.57 16.99
N ARG A 164 9.35 -8.75 16.80
CA ARG A 164 9.02 -9.61 15.63
C ARG A 164 7.54 -9.97 15.58
N ARG A 165 6.90 -10.18 16.75
CA ARG A 165 5.47 -10.47 16.84
C ARG A 165 4.63 -9.28 16.37
N THR A 166 4.92 -8.07 16.86
CA THR A 166 4.23 -6.85 16.45
C THR A 166 4.38 -6.59 14.95
N TYR A 167 5.59 -6.82 14.41
CA TYR A 167 5.85 -6.68 12.99
C TYR A 167 5.04 -7.68 12.15
N ALA A 168 5.02 -8.96 12.54
CA ALA A 168 4.25 -10.00 11.86
C ALA A 168 2.74 -9.73 11.93
N LEU A 169 2.22 -9.35 13.10
CA LEU A 169 0.81 -8.96 13.26
C LEU A 169 0.45 -7.76 12.37
N GLY A 170 1.34 -6.77 12.26
CA GLY A 170 1.14 -5.64 11.35
C GLY A 170 0.93 -6.10 9.92
N TRP A 171 1.74 -7.02 9.41
CA TRP A 171 1.57 -7.56 8.06
C TRP A 171 0.29 -8.39 7.89
N VAL A 172 -0.06 -9.21 8.89
CA VAL A 172 -1.33 -9.96 8.89
C VAL A 172 -2.53 -9.01 8.79
N LEU A 173 -2.50 -7.90 9.54
CA LEU A 173 -3.55 -6.89 9.47
C LEU A 173 -3.60 -6.20 8.11
N VAL A 174 -2.45 -5.85 7.52
CA VAL A 174 -2.41 -5.23 6.17
C VAL A 174 -3.01 -6.18 5.13
N VAL A 175 -2.62 -7.45 5.15
CA VAL A 175 -3.17 -8.47 4.23
C VAL A 175 -4.66 -8.65 4.47
N GLY A 176 -5.09 -8.82 5.73
CA GLY A 176 -6.50 -8.97 6.08
C GLY A 176 -7.37 -7.81 5.60
N LEU A 177 -6.92 -6.57 5.83
CA LEU A 177 -7.63 -5.37 5.37
C LEU A 177 -7.64 -5.21 3.85
N SER A 178 -6.65 -5.74 3.14
CA SER A 178 -6.59 -5.64 1.67
C SER A 178 -7.51 -6.64 0.96
N LEU A 179 -7.99 -7.67 1.68
CA LEU A 179 -8.92 -8.70 1.17
C LEU A 179 -10.40 -8.36 1.43
N LEU A 180 -10.66 -7.33 2.23
CA LEU A 180 -12.00 -6.80 2.52
C LEU A 180 -12.40 -5.77 1.46
#